data_5b4418ac4a71c273785586bd3e16882f
#
_entry.id   5b4418ac4a71c273785586bd3e16882f
#
_cell.length_a   1.000
_cell.length_b   1.000
_cell.length_c   1.000
_cell.angle_alpha   90.00
_cell.angle_beta   90.00
_cell.angle_gamma   90.00
#
_symmetry.space_group_name_H-M   'P 1'
#
loop_
_entity.id
_entity.type
_entity.pdbx_description
1 polymer ?
#
loop_
_entity_poly.entity_id
_entity_poly.type
_entity_poly.pdbx_seq_one_letter_code
_entity_poly.pdbx_strand_id
1 'polypeptide(L)'
;MSGGMSQHTIVAVEKALEFAYQYDDSINIEALNISEYDIQYCDGRDSTKYEGDAKLIIEKIKDADALIIGTPMYRGSYTGMLKNVFDILPNDALMGKPVGLIATGGSDHHYLALEQELRPLLIFFYAFVIPGTVYINNKQVENEAFAIREVLDHLNLLAISVVNLTKYLPSDKTEVIGPLGPSTYFQKRLVD
;
A
#
# COMPACT_ATOMS: atom_id res chain seq x y z
N MET A 1 -6.84 23.00 3.31
CA MET A 1 -7.27 21.76 4.00
C MET A 1 -6.38 20.65 3.50
N SER A 2 -5.39 20.22 4.29
CA SER A 2 -4.50 19.11 3.93
C SER A 2 -5.32 17.82 4.02
N GLY A 3 -5.73 17.29 2.88
CA GLY A 3 -6.24 15.92 2.77
C GLY A 3 -5.14 14.86 2.94
N GLY A 4 -4.04 15.26 3.55
CA GLY A 4 -2.84 14.47 3.71
C GLY A 4 -2.97 13.36 4.74
N MET A 5 -2.02 12.45 4.72
CA MET A 5 -1.84 11.44 5.75
C MET A 5 -1.75 12.12 7.12
N SER A 6 -2.37 11.52 8.13
CA SER A 6 -2.16 12.03 9.50
C SER A 6 -0.70 11.82 9.87
N GLN A 7 -0.14 12.69 10.70
CA GLN A 7 1.25 12.56 11.20
C GLN A 7 1.49 11.14 11.76
N HIS A 8 0.50 10.57 12.46
CA HIS A 8 0.59 9.22 13.01
C HIS A 8 0.76 8.14 11.93
N THR A 9 0.12 8.30 10.77
CA THR A 9 0.27 7.37 9.65
C THR A 9 1.68 7.45 9.06
N ILE A 10 2.21 8.65 8.89
CA ILE A 10 3.57 8.86 8.37
C ILE A 10 4.58 8.18 9.29
N VAL A 11 4.54 8.48 10.59
CA VAL A 11 5.44 7.88 11.59
C VAL A 11 5.34 6.35 11.60
N ALA A 12 4.14 5.79 11.44
CA ALA A 12 3.95 4.34 11.40
C ALA A 12 4.59 3.69 10.17
N VAL A 13 4.42 4.30 8.99
CA VAL A 13 5.03 3.82 7.75
C VAL A 13 6.54 3.95 7.81
N GLU A 14 7.07 5.10 8.21
CA GLU A 14 8.51 5.32 8.37
C GLU A 14 9.14 4.30 9.32
N LYS A 15 8.46 3.98 10.44
CA LYS A 15 8.93 2.98 11.39
C LYS A 15 8.93 1.57 10.81
N ALA A 16 7.92 1.21 10.04
CA ALA A 16 7.90 -0.08 9.33
C ALA A 16 9.01 -0.17 8.27
N LEU A 17 9.28 0.91 7.55
CA LEU A 17 10.39 0.98 6.59
C LEU A 17 11.75 0.86 7.29
N GLU A 18 11.94 1.51 8.44
CA GLU A 18 13.13 1.36 9.26
C GLU A 18 13.35 -0.10 9.68
N PHE A 19 12.30 -0.80 10.14
CA PHE A 19 12.38 -2.21 10.49
C PHE A 19 12.68 -3.10 9.28
N ALA A 20 12.12 -2.81 8.11
CA ALA A 20 12.44 -3.52 6.88
C ALA A 20 13.93 -3.41 6.54
N TYR A 21 14.51 -2.21 6.63
CA TYR A 21 15.92 -1.96 6.39
C TYR A 21 16.83 -2.61 7.45
N GLN A 22 16.43 -2.56 8.72
CA GLN A 22 17.18 -3.24 9.80
C GLN A 22 17.20 -4.75 9.62
N TYR A 23 16.12 -5.33 9.05
CA TYR A 23 16.02 -6.75 8.78
C TYR A 23 16.87 -7.16 7.56
N ASP A 24 16.92 -6.31 6.54
CA ASP A 24 17.71 -6.54 5.33
C ASP A 24 18.18 -5.21 4.73
N ASP A 25 19.44 -4.90 4.93
CA ASP A 25 20.08 -3.66 4.47
C ASP A 25 20.41 -3.63 2.97
N SER A 26 20.21 -4.75 2.28
CA SER A 26 20.40 -4.85 0.83
C SER A 26 19.21 -4.30 0.01
N ILE A 27 18.05 -4.05 0.66
CA ILE A 27 16.87 -3.53 -0.03
C ILE A 27 16.97 -2.02 -0.25
N ASN A 28 16.43 -1.55 -1.37
CA ASN A 28 16.24 -0.13 -1.61
C ASN A 28 14.86 0.30 -1.12
N ILE A 29 14.80 1.32 -0.29
CA ILE A 29 13.56 1.84 0.30
C ILE A 29 13.29 3.25 -0.19
N GLU A 30 12.07 3.48 -0.63
CA GLU A 30 11.57 4.81 -0.95
C GLU A 30 10.25 5.07 -0.20
N ALA A 31 10.19 6.17 0.54
CA ALA A 31 8.98 6.63 1.19
C ALA A 31 8.25 7.64 0.30
N LEU A 32 6.96 7.44 0.07
CA LEU A 32 6.10 8.33 -0.70
C LEU A 32 4.98 8.88 0.18
N ASN A 33 5.01 10.17 0.46
CA ASN A 33 3.89 10.87 1.06
C ASN A 33 3.03 11.48 -0.06
N ILE A 34 1.95 10.80 -0.43
CA ILE A 34 1.10 11.21 -1.55
C ILE A 34 0.47 12.60 -1.38
N SER A 35 0.46 13.16 -0.17
CA SER A 35 -0.04 14.52 0.08
C SER A 35 0.91 15.63 -0.39
N GLU A 36 2.14 15.30 -0.72
CA GLU A 36 3.15 16.24 -1.22
C GLU A 36 3.12 16.38 -2.75
N TYR A 37 2.26 15.60 -3.42
CA TYR A 37 2.16 15.54 -4.87
C TYR A 37 0.84 16.12 -5.38
N ASP A 38 0.88 16.81 -6.50
CA ASP A 38 -0.30 17.30 -7.21
C ASP A 38 -0.84 16.23 -8.16
N ILE A 39 -1.57 15.27 -7.58
CA ILE A 39 -2.09 14.12 -8.31
C ILE A 39 -3.44 14.48 -8.94
N GLN A 40 -3.50 14.49 -10.26
CA GLN A 40 -4.74 14.71 -10.99
C GLN A 40 -5.79 13.66 -10.63
N TYR A 41 -7.05 14.10 -10.54
CA TYR A 41 -8.16 13.16 -10.32
C TYR A 41 -8.35 12.24 -11.52
N CYS A 42 -8.70 10.98 -11.21
CA CYS A 42 -9.06 10.01 -12.23
C CYS A 42 -10.29 10.50 -13.02
N ASP A 43 -10.13 10.64 -14.31
CA ASP A 43 -11.19 11.01 -15.25
C ASP A 43 -11.48 9.90 -16.28
N GLY A 44 -10.96 8.69 -16.04
CA GLY A 44 -11.16 7.53 -16.91
C GLY A 44 -10.22 7.46 -18.12
N ARG A 45 -9.25 8.37 -18.24
CA ARG A 45 -8.22 8.24 -19.28
C ARG A 45 -7.30 7.05 -19.01
N ASP A 46 -6.63 6.59 -20.05
CA ASP A 46 -5.60 5.54 -19.89
C ASP A 46 -4.45 6.02 -18.98
N SER A 47 -3.92 5.12 -18.16
CA SER A 47 -2.86 5.41 -17.19
C SER A 47 -1.60 6.03 -17.82
N THR A 48 -1.31 5.71 -19.07
CA THR A 48 -0.15 6.24 -19.83
C THR A 48 -0.31 7.71 -20.23
N LYS A 49 -1.50 8.27 -20.08
CA LYS A 49 -1.81 9.68 -20.45
C LYS A 49 -1.74 10.63 -19.26
N TYR A 50 -1.43 10.14 -18.07
CA TYR A 50 -1.16 11.02 -16.93
C TYR A 50 0.25 11.60 -17.04
N GLU A 51 0.41 12.84 -16.62
CA GLU A 51 1.66 13.60 -16.65
C GLU A 51 2.01 14.12 -15.25
N GLY A 52 3.18 14.72 -15.09
CA GLY A 52 3.62 15.32 -13.83
C GLY A 52 3.68 14.31 -12.68
N ASP A 53 3.18 14.72 -11.52
CA ASP A 53 3.24 13.91 -10.29
C ASP A 53 2.42 12.63 -10.38
N ALA A 54 1.29 12.65 -11.09
CA ALA A 54 0.48 11.44 -11.30
C ALA A 54 1.28 10.37 -12.06
N LYS A 55 1.99 10.75 -13.13
CA LYS A 55 2.88 9.85 -13.87
C LYS A 55 3.99 9.31 -12.97
N LEU A 56 4.65 10.20 -12.24
CA LEU A 56 5.73 9.83 -11.32
C LEU A 56 5.27 8.78 -10.29
N ILE A 57 4.11 8.96 -9.67
CA ILE A 57 3.54 8.02 -8.69
C ILE A 57 3.21 6.68 -9.34
N ILE A 58 2.61 6.69 -10.54
CA ILE A 58 2.32 5.47 -11.31
C ILE A 58 3.61 4.68 -11.57
N GLU A 59 4.66 5.35 -12.06
CA GLU A 59 5.95 4.72 -12.36
C GLU A 59 6.58 4.13 -11.08
N LYS A 60 6.67 4.90 -9.99
CA LYS A 60 7.23 4.43 -8.72
C LYS A 60 6.49 3.21 -8.17
N ILE A 61 5.16 3.19 -8.21
CA ILE A 61 4.38 2.05 -7.76
C ILE A 61 4.59 0.83 -8.66
N LYS A 62 4.69 1.04 -9.97
CA LYS A 62 4.97 -0.05 -10.93
C LYS A 62 6.35 -0.64 -10.76
N ASP A 63 7.36 0.17 -10.50
CA ASP A 63 8.75 -0.26 -10.39
C ASP A 63 9.10 -0.90 -9.04
N ALA A 64 8.30 -0.65 -8.01
CA ALA A 64 8.49 -1.27 -6.71
C ALA A 64 8.23 -2.79 -6.74
N ASP A 65 9.08 -3.58 -6.07
CA ASP A 65 8.90 -5.03 -5.91
C ASP A 65 7.85 -5.38 -4.84
N ALA A 66 7.65 -4.51 -3.86
CA ALA A 66 6.68 -4.64 -2.78
C ALA A 66 6.25 -3.27 -2.27
N LEU A 67 5.15 -3.21 -1.50
CA LEU A 67 4.67 -1.98 -0.90
C LEU A 67 4.28 -2.16 0.57
N ILE A 68 4.50 -1.12 1.36
CA ILE A 68 3.83 -0.92 2.65
C ILE A 68 2.94 0.31 2.51
N ILE A 69 1.64 0.11 2.62
CA ILE A 69 0.64 1.16 2.41
C ILE A 69 0.07 1.60 3.75
N GLY A 70 0.22 2.88 4.05
CA GLY A 70 -0.37 3.52 5.23
C GLY A 70 -1.49 4.47 4.86
N THR A 71 -2.60 4.43 5.62
CA THR A 71 -3.73 5.35 5.43
C THR A 71 -4.38 5.71 6.75
N PRO A 72 -4.75 6.97 6.99
CA PRO A 72 -5.69 7.28 8.05
C PRO A 72 -7.09 6.82 7.64
N MET A 73 -7.88 6.43 8.64
CA MET A 73 -9.28 6.04 8.42
C MET A 73 -10.20 7.25 8.59
N TYR A 74 -10.88 7.63 7.52
CA TYR A 74 -11.87 8.72 7.51
C TYR A 74 -13.24 8.16 7.15
N ARG A 75 -14.23 8.41 8.00
CA ARG A 75 -15.62 7.99 7.73
C ARG A 75 -15.76 6.47 7.50
N GLY A 76 -14.95 5.66 8.18
CA GLY A 76 -15.03 4.21 8.11
C GLY A 76 -14.30 3.58 6.91
N SER A 77 -13.57 4.37 6.11
CA SER A 77 -12.80 3.88 4.97
C SER A 77 -11.44 4.58 4.86
N TYR A 78 -10.59 4.11 3.96
CA TYR A 78 -9.34 4.77 3.59
C TYR A 78 -9.60 6.10 2.86
N THR A 79 -8.56 6.92 2.69
CA THR A 79 -8.72 8.28 2.14
C THR A 79 -9.08 8.29 0.66
N GLY A 80 -9.87 9.29 0.25
CA GLY A 80 -10.16 9.53 -1.18
C GLY A 80 -8.91 9.80 -2.01
N MET A 81 -7.87 10.39 -1.42
CA MET A 81 -6.57 10.58 -2.09
C MET A 81 -5.90 9.25 -2.42
N LEU A 82 -5.88 8.30 -1.48
CA LEU A 82 -5.36 6.96 -1.73
C LEU A 82 -6.21 6.22 -2.77
N LYS A 83 -7.54 6.38 -2.71
CA LYS A 83 -8.43 5.81 -3.74
C LYS A 83 -8.11 6.36 -5.12
N ASN A 84 -7.89 7.67 -5.24
CA ASN A 84 -7.52 8.30 -6.49
C ASN A 84 -6.20 7.75 -7.08
N VAL A 85 -5.21 7.49 -6.24
CA VAL A 85 -3.97 6.83 -6.69
C VAL A 85 -4.30 5.47 -7.32
N PHE A 86 -5.11 4.64 -6.68
CA PHE A 86 -5.50 3.34 -7.25
C PHE A 86 -6.30 3.48 -8.55
N ASP A 87 -7.15 4.50 -8.66
CA ASP A 87 -7.99 4.71 -9.83
C ASP A 87 -7.22 5.11 -11.10
N ILE A 88 -6.04 5.71 -10.94
CA ILE A 88 -5.16 6.07 -12.05
C ILE A 88 -4.13 4.99 -12.42
N LEU A 89 -3.97 3.95 -11.57
CA LEU A 89 -3.03 2.86 -11.84
C LEU A 89 -3.51 1.96 -12.98
N PRO A 90 -2.61 1.39 -13.79
CA PRO A 90 -2.97 0.28 -14.66
C PRO A 90 -3.32 -0.96 -13.83
N ASN A 91 -4.22 -1.80 -14.36
CA ASN A 91 -4.77 -2.94 -13.62
C ASN A 91 -3.72 -3.98 -13.16
N ASP A 92 -2.56 -4.00 -13.78
CA ASP A 92 -1.44 -4.89 -13.49
C ASP A 92 -0.37 -4.26 -12.59
N ALA A 93 -0.56 -3.04 -12.13
CA ALA A 93 0.45 -2.28 -11.37
C ALA A 93 0.96 -3.00 -10.11
N LEU A 94 0.10 -3.77 -9.45
CA LEU A 94 0.46 -4.50 -8.22
C LEU A 94 0.49 -6.01 -8.41
N MET A 95 0.38 -6.49 -9.64
CA MET A 95 0.30 -7.92 -9.93
C MET A 95 1.50 -8.69 -9.34
N GLY A 96 1.19 -9.64 -8.45
CA GLY A 96 2.18 -10.48 -7.79
C GLY A 96 3.06 -9.77 -6.76
N LYS A 97 2.77 -8.53 -6.38
CA LYS A 97 3.56 -7.79 -5.40
C LYS A 97 3.07 -8.03 -3.97
N PRO A 98 3.97 -8.30 -3.02
CA PRO A 98 3.65 -8.27 -1.60
C PRO A 98 3.21 -6.88 -1.15
N VAL A 99 2.13 -6.81 -0.37
CA VAL A 99 1.62 -5.56 0.16
C VAL A 99 1.31 -5.69 1.65
N GLY A 100 1.96 -4.90 2.48
CA GLY A 100 1.66 -4.72 3.90
C GLY A 100 0.70 -3.54 4.11
N LEU A 101 -0.23 -3.67 5.06
CA LEU A 101 -1.25 -2.66 5.34
C LEU A 101 -1.11 -2.09 6.75
N ILE A 102 -1.10 -0.76 6.81
CA ILE A 102 -1.12 0.02 8.06
C ILE A 102 -2.28 1.01 7.99
N ALA A 103 -3.08 1.09 9.04
CA ALA A 103 -4.03 2.19 9.19
C ALA A 103 -3.95 2.84 10.55
N THR A 104 -4.31 4.11 10.59
CA THR A 104 -4.46 4.86 11.83
C THR A 104 -5.86 5.44 11.94
N GLY A 105 -6.39 5.53 13.15
CA GLY A 105 -7.72 6.11 13.35
C GLY A 105 -8.06 6.39 14.81
N GLY A 106 -9.14 7.11 15.03
CA GLY A 106 -9.57 7.52 16.38
C GLY A 106 -10.44 6.50 17.11
N SER A 107 -10.83 5.40 16.49
CA SER A 107 -11.78 4.43 17.05
C SER A 107 -11.39 3.00 16.70
N ASP A 108 -11.47 2.10 17.66
CA ASP A 108 -11.15 0.68 17.48
C ASP A 108 -12.10 -0.03 16.49
N HIS A 109 -13.28 0.54 16.24
CA HIS A 109 -14.25 0.01 15.28
C HIS A 109 -13.77 0.07 13.82
N HIS A 110 -12.75 0.86 13.52
CA HIS A 110 -12.23 1.01 12.16
C HIS A 110 -11.26 -0.10 11.73
N TYR A 111 -10.88 -1.00 12.64
CA TYR A 111 -9.96 -2.11 12.33
C TYR A 111 -10.44 -2.94 11.13
N LEU A 112 -11.72 -3.30 11.08
CA LEU A 112 -12.28 -4.11 10.00
C LEU A 112 -12.36 -3.37 8.65
N ALA A 113 -12.28 -2.05 8.63
CA ALA A 113 -12.35 -1.31 7.38
C ALA A 113 -11.18 -1.57 6.44
N LEU A 114 -9.98 -1.89 6.97
CA LEU A 114 -8.86 -2.36 6.15
C LEU A 114 -9.19 -3.65 5.42
N GLU A 115 -9.78 -4.60 6.14
CA GLU A 115 -10.10 -5.93 5.62
C GLU A 115 -11.29 -5.90 4.63
N GLN A 116 -12.25 -5.01 4.86
CA GLN A 116 -13.48 -4.95 4.05
C GLN A 116 -13.37 -3.99 2.86
N GLU A 117 -12.56 -2.96 2.96
CA GLU A 117 -12.49 -1.89 1.95
C GLU A 117 -11.18 -1.92 1.16
N LEU A 118 -10.03 -1.90 1.85
CA LEU A 118 -8.74 -1.76 1.19
C LEU A 118 -8.20 -3.08 0.65
N ARG A 119 -8.29 -4.17 1.42
CA ARG A 119 -7.81 -5.49 0.98
C ARG A 119 -8.50 -5.98 -0.30
N PRO A 120 -9.84 -5.92 -0.46
CA PRO A 120 -10.49 -6.31 -1.71
C PRO A 120 -10.03 -5.50 -2.92
N LEU A 121 -9.76 -4.19 -2.74
CA LEU A 121 -9.21 -3.36 -3.81
C LEU A 121 -7.84 -3.84 -4.26
N LEU A 122 -6.96 -4.19 -3.33
CA LEU A 122 -5.62 -4.70 -3.67
C LEU A 122 -5.66 -6.08 -4.32
N ILE A 123 -6.59 -6.93 -3.91
CA ILE A 123 -6.82 -8.23 -4.55
C ILE A 123 -7.31 -8.04 -6.00
N PHE A 124 -8.08 -6.99 -6.29
CA PHE A 124 -8.43 -6.62 -7.68
C PHE A 124 -7.19 -6.39 -8.54
N PHE A 125 -6.12 -5.84 -7.96
CA PHE A 125 -4.82 -5.67 -8.63
C PHE A 125 -3.92 -6.92 -8.57
N TYR A 126 -4.41 -8.06 -8.13
CA TYR A 126 -3.65 -9.31 -7.95
C TYR A 126 -2.44 -9.18 -7.02
N ALA A 127 -2.51 -8.30 -6.02
CA ALA A 127 -1.49 -8.15 -5.01
C ALA A 127 -1.52 -9.31 -4.00
N PHE A 128 -0.36 -9.69 -3.46
CA PHE A 128 -0.23 -10.58 -2.31
C PHE A 128 -0.30 -9.77 -1.02
N VAL A 129 -1.51 -9.53 -0.53
CA VAL A 129 -1.69 -8.77 0.70
C VAL A 129 -1.32 -9.63 1.90
N ILE A 130 -0.34 -9.18 2.69
CA ILE A 130 0.11 -9.87 3.90
C ILE A 130 -1.09 -10.14 4.82
N PRO A 131 -1.29 -11.39 5.28
CA PRO A 131 -2.26 -11.68 6.32
C PRO A 131 -1.89 -10.93 7.61
N GLY A 132 -2.87 -10.33 8.24
CA GLY A 132 -2.64 -9.44 9.38
C GLY A 132 -2.28 -8.02 8.94
N THR A 133 -3.06 -7.08 9.42
CA THR A 133 -2.88 -5.64 9.18
C THR A 133 -2.50 -4.97 10.50
N VAL A 134 -1.80 -3.86 10.43
CA VAL A 134 -1.50 -3.06 11.62
C VAL A 134 -2.48 -1.90 11.69
N TYR A 135 -3.36 -1.94 12.68
CA TYR A 135 -4.23 -0.81 13.00
C TYR A 135 -3.75 -0.11 14.26
N ILE A 136 -3.59 1.19 14.18
CA ILE A 136 -3.08 2.01 15.28
C ILE A 136 -4.16 3.02 15.67
N ASN A 137 -4.68 2.89 16.89
CA ASN A 137 -5.54 3.92 17.45
C ASN A 137 -4.68 5.15 17.79
N ASN A 138 -5.17 6.34 17.45
CA ASN A 138 -4.47 7.60 17.73
C ASN A 138 -4.05 7.78 19.19
N LYS A 139 -4.75 7.12 20.13
CA LYS A 139 -4.39 7.12 21.56
C LYS A 139 -3.11 6.32 21.88
N GLN A 140 -2.65 5.49 20.94
CA GLN A 140 -1.43 4.68 21.08
C GLN A 140 -0.18 5.44 20.61
N VAL A 141 -0.36 6.68 20.15
CA VAL A 141 0.72 7.54 19.67
C VAL A 141 0.79 8.77 20.58
N GLU A 142 1.91 8.96 21.27
CA GLU A 142 2.20 10.12 22.10
C GLU A 142 3.45 10.82 21.59
N ASN A 143 3.40 12.15 21.43
CA ASN A 143 4.55 12.96 20.99
C ASN A 143 5.28 12.39 19.76
N GLU A 144 4.50 11.94 18.75
CA GLU A 144 5.02 11.32 17.53
C GLU A 144 5.79 10.00 17.76
N ALA A 145 5.63 9.37 18.93
CA ALA A 145 6.18 8.07 19.25
C ALA A 145 5.09 7.08 19.68
N PHE A 146 5.32 5.80 19.46
CA PHE A 146 4.37 4.77 19.90
C PHE A 146 4.55 4.50 21.39
N ALA A 147 3.48 4.77 22.15
CA ALA A 147 3.44 4.54 23.59
C ALA A 147 3.37 3.05 23.97
N ILE A 148 2.99 2.18 23.02
CA ILE A 148 2.74 0.77 23.26
C ILE A 148 3.71 -0.07 22.44
N ARG A 149 4.53 -0.89 23.12
CA ARG A 149 5.51 -1.79 22.51
C ARG A 149 4.88 -2.76 21.49
N GLU A 150 3.68 -3.22 21.76
CA GLU A 150 2.94 -4.12 20.87
C GLU A 150 2.76 -3.54 19.45
N VAL A 151 2.54 -2.23 19.33
CA VAL A 151 2.45 -1.55 18.01
C VAL A 151 3.78 -1.67 17.26
N LEU A 152 4.90 -1.45 17.94
CA LEU A 152 6.23 -1.60 17.34
C LEU A 152 6.49 -3.05 16.91
N ASP A 153 6.12 -4.01 17.74
CA ASP A 153 6.28 -5.44 17.43
C ASP A 153 5.43 -5.83 16.20
N HIS A 154 4.21 -5.32 16.08
CA HIS A 154 3.36 -5.55 14.91
C HIS A 154 3.91 -4.89 13.63
N LEU A 155 4.40 -3.65 13.71
CA LEU A 155 5.04 -2.97 12.57
C LEU A 155 6.29 -3.74 12.11
N ASN A 156 7.10 -4.22 13.05
CA ASN A 156 8.27 -5.03 12.75
C ASN A 156 7.90 -6.36 12.06
N LEU A 157 6.91 -7.08 12.58
CA LEU A 157 6.43 -8.31 11.97
C LEU A 157 5.88 -8.10 10.57
N LEU A 158 5.10 -7.02 10.36
CA LEU A 158 4.60 -6.67 9.04
C LEU A 158 5.73 -6.41 8.05
N ALA A 159 6.72 -5.60 8.45
CA ALA A 159 7.88 -5.27 7.63
C ALA A 159 8.67 -6.51 7.22
N ILE A 160 9.02 -7.37 8.19
CA ILE A 160 9.71 -8.64 7.94
C ILE A 160 8.89 -9.54 7.01
N SER A 161 7.58 -9.61 7.19
CA SER A 161 6.70 -10.43 6.35
C SER A 161 6.70 -9.96 4.90
N VAL A 162 6.65 -8.64 4.65
CA VAL A 162 6.74 -8.07 3.30
C VAL A 162 8.09 -8.41 2.66
N VAL A 163 9.20 -8.18 3.37
CA VAL A 163 10.54 -8.46 2.85
C VAL A 163 10.72 -9.96 2.54
N ASN A 164 10.32 -10.83 3.45
CA ASN A 164 10.42 -12.27 3.24
C ASN A 164 9.58 -12.74 2.06
N LEU A 165 8.32 -12.31 1.97
CA LEU A 165 7.47 -12.72 0.86
C LEU A 165 8.04 -12.25 -0.48
N THR A 166 8.62 -11.04 -0.53
CA THR A 166 9.28 -10.52 -1.73
C THR A 166 10.43 -11.42 -2.18
N LYS A 167 11.23 -11.94 -1.24
CA LYS A 167 12.35 -12.83 -1.55
C LYS A 167 11.92 -14.24 -1.98
N TYR A 168 10.79 -14.73 -1.45
CA TYR A 168 10.32 -16.09 -1.75
C TYR A 168 9.50 -16.18 -3.03
N LEU A 169 8.94 -15.08 -3.52
CA LEU A 169 8.19 -15.08 -4.76
C LEU A 169 9.13 -15.21 -5.97
N PRO A 170 8.72 -15.97 -7.01
CA PRO A 170 9.49 -16.08 -8.23
C PRO A 170 9.61 -14.73 -8.95
N SER A 171 10.63 -14.57 -9.77
CA SER A 171 10.79 -13.37 -10.60
C SER A 171 9.64 -13.21 -11.59
N ASP A 172 9.18 -14.32 -12.19
CA ASP A 172 7.93 -14.33 -12.97
C ASP A 172 6.74 -14.47 -12.02
N LYS A 173 6.05 -13.38 -11.78
CA LYS A 173 4.90 -13.32 -10.89
C LYS A 173 3.68 -14.08 -11.42
N THR A 174 3.62 -14.36 -12.72
CA THR A 174 2.49 -15.09 -13.33
C THR A 174 2.43 -16.54 -12.87
N GLU A 175 3.55 -17.12 -12.41
CA GLU A 175 3.61 -18.49 -11.90
C GLU A 175 2.85 -18.68 -10.58
N VAL A 176 2.58 -17.61 -9.85
CA VAL A 176 1.97 -17.64 -8.51
C VAL A 176 0.62 -16.93 -8.42
N ILE A 177 0.17 -16.36 -9.53
CA ILE A 177 -1.12 -15.70 -9.63
C ILE A 177 -2.14 -16.71 -10.10
N GLY A 178 -3.27 -16.81 -9.39
CA GLY A 178 -4.39 -17.66 -9.79
C GLY A 178 -5.01 -17.21 -11.12
N PRO A 179 -6.06 -17.89 -11.59
CA PRO A 179 -6.72 -17.52 -12.84
C PRO A 179 -7.11 -16.04 -12.82
N LEU A 180 -6.63 -15.30 -13.81
CA LEU A 180 -7.09 -13.95 -14.07
C LEU A 180 -8.58 -14.03 -14.43
N GLY A 181 -9.41 -13.20 -13.77
CA GLY A 181 -10.88 -13.22 -13.86
C GLY A 181 -11.47 -13.33 -15.28
N PRO A 182 -12.75 -13.09 -15.53
CA PRO A 182 -13.38 -13.40 -16.81
C PRO A 182 -12.57 -12.85 -17.97
N SER A 183 -12.09 -13.73 -18.78
CA SER A 183 -10.94 -13.75 -19.66
C SER A 183 -10.82 -12.70 -20.78
N THR A 184 -11.66 -11.69 -20.83
CA THR A 184 -11.68 -10.80 -22.01
C THR A 184 -10.78 -9.58 -21.91
N TYR A 185 -10.38 -9.16 -20.72
CA TYR A 185 -9.59 -7.93 -20.55
C TYR A 185 -8.09 -8.14 -20.28
N PHE A 186 -7.68 -9.26 -19.66
CA PHE A 186 -6.30 -9.48 -19.26
C PHE A 186 -5.51 -10.35 -20.25
N GLN A 187 -6.15 -11.30 -20.94
CA GLN A 187 -5.45 -12.18 -21.90
C GLN A 187 -4.90 -11.45 -23.14
N LYS A 188 -5.43 -10.27 -23.48
CA LYS A 188 -4.90 -9.49 -24.61
C LYS A 188 -3.58 -8.75 -24.32
N ARG A 189 -3.22 -8.55 -23.06
CA ARG A 189 -2.01 -7.81 -22.68
C ARG A 189 -0.82 -8.69 -22.32
N LEU A 190 -1.02 -10.01 -22.13
CA LEU A 190 0.09 -10.94 -21.89
C LEU A 190 0.65 -11.59 -23.16
N VAL A 191 0.07 -11.28 -24.33
CA VAL A 191 0.41 -11.90 -25.62
C VAL A 191 0.92 -10.87 -26.65
N ASP A 192 0.82 -9.59 -26.36
CA ASP A 192 1.39 -8.48 -27.15
C ASP A 192 2.59 -7.86 -26.42
#